data_abe1eddb5b1a59cb065adb563606856b
#
_entry.id   abe1eddb5b1a59cb065adb563606856b
#
_cell.length_a   1.000
_cell.length_b   1.000
_cell.length_c   1.000
_cell.angle_alpha   90.00
_cell.angle_beta   90.00
_cell.angle_gamma   90.00
#
_symmetry.space_group_name_H-M   'P 1'
#
loop_
_entity.id
_entity.type
_entity.pdbx_description
1 polymer ?
#
loop_
_entity_poly.entity_id
_entity_poly.type
_entity_poly.pdbx_seq_one_letter_code
_entity_poly.pdbx_strand_id
1 'polypeptide(L)'
;LKRPTIRFFNLKEQAKRQNRNNIVNSQSTLMNNPHFQIPNPEQAHGKIQLDFIVCLLADAGVTRWMVSPGSRNAPLVASMVKHGGFDLHSFPDERVAAFAALGAAQGSRYPVGVICTSGTAAANLYPAVCEAYYQRIPLLVLTADRPPELIDQWDGQTIHQNNLFHPHTQGNFNLPTIAPSNDLPNTLLSLQTLLQSAIAQTLYPVPGPVHINIPLRDPIYADVTAQFQHITPTKPFLLHHPTPPPVNETDASQWISHTNPQQPRILIVVGMHHPQTELSLALQSLQTRLPILTDIVSQQQAQGLPQWDRAFLGGTPGDGLRPDILITLGMGVVSKPLKLWLKSQKPKKHFHISPLQAPVGDPFHTHPEHLQHHEVDALFALDQALQESASATNYLNSWQQWISESLSQMGDGLPPTAGEVYQREFAVVNDLLSSCDARFTIHMGNSMSIRYASWSNPSKAHIFANRGTSGIDGSLSTAVGYAMANPDTHCVAILGDVSAIYDAHALWTNQLPNNVSIVVLNNRGGQIFNWIGGPKDVPSLMPLIETPHNYDFKHLCNLYQIQYAHHTEQPNTPWPTRFLNQLGCTLWEV
;
A
#
# COMPACT_ATOMS: atom_id res chain seq x y z
N LEU A 1 25.99 5.74 23.61
CA LEU A 1 25.39 6.78 22.76
C LEU A 1 23.88 6.71 22.93
N LYS A 2 23.29 7.77 23.51
CA LYS A 2 21.84 7.87 23.80
C LYS A 2 21.04 7.87 22.50
N ARG A 3 20.05 6.96 22.38
CA ARG A 3 19.09 6.87 21.27
C ARG A 3 18.29 8.18 21.17
N PRO A 4 18.10 8.77 19.98
CA PRO A 4 17.16 9.87 19.80
C PRO A 4 15.73 9.31 19.86
N THR A 5 15.00 9.69 20.89
CA THR A 5 13.57 9.42 21.03
C THR A 5 12.84 10.28 20.00
N ILE A 6 12.24 9.63 19.00
CA ILE A 6 11.46 10.30 17.94
C ILE A 6 10.28 11.01 18.59
N ARG A 7 10.27 12.35 18.48
CA ARG A 7 9.19 13.23 18.94
C ARG A 7 7.95 13.10 18.03
N PHE A 8 7.16 12.06 18.24
CA PHE A 8 5.77 12.00 17.76
C PHE A 8 4.75 12.36 18.84
N PHE A 9 5.17 13.08 19.90
CA PHE A 9 4.40 13.19 21.15
C PHE A 9 4.05 14.62 21.59
N ASN A 10 3.97 15.62 20.73
CA ASN A 10 3.70 16.99 21.22
C ASN A 10 2.29 17.56 20.97
N LEU A 11 1.40 16.85 20.26
CA LEU A 11 -0.02 17.26 20.18
C LEU A 11 -0.93 16.56 21.21
N LYS A 12 -0.45 15.46 21.83
CA LYS A 12 -1.22 14.71 22.86
C LYS A 12 -1.02 15.23 24.30
N GLU A 13 0.02 15.97 24.60
CA GLU A 13 0.25 16.41 25.99
C GLU A 13 -0.56 17.65 26.41
N GLN A 14 -0.94 18.52 25.50
CA GLN A 14 -1.83 19.65 25.84
C GLN A 14 -3.29 19.21 26.08
N ALA A 15 -3.77 18.18 25.37
CA ALA A 15 -5.10 17.61 25.61
C ALA A 15 -5.17 16.74 26.88
N LYS A 16 -4.04 16.14 27.31
CA LYS A 16 -4.00 15.26 28.49
C LYS A 16 -4.01 16.00 29.84
N ARG A 17 -3.62 17.25 29.91
CA ARG A 17 -3.61 18.02 31.19
C ARG A 17 -4.99 18.54 31.59
N GLN A 18 -5.92 18.70 30.68
CA GLN A 18 -7.30 19.12 30.99
C GLN A 18 -8.24 17.98 31.39
N ASN A 19 -7.92 16.71 31.07
CA ASN A 19 -8.87 15.58 31.22
C ASN A 19 -8.57 14.63 32.38
N ARG A 20 -7.55 14.83 33.21
CA ARG A 20 -7.21 13.89 34.30
C ARG A 20 -8.12 13.94 35.54
N ASN A 21 -8.98 14.92 35.67
CA ASN A 21 -9.83 15.06 36.87
C ASN A 21 -11.27 14.53 36.74
N ASN A 22 -11.65 13.91 35.61
CA ASN A 22 -13.03 13.47 35.38
C ASN A 22 -13.23 11.94 35.23
N ILE A 23 -12.27 11.10 35.63
CA ILE A 23 -12.32 9.65 35.31
C ILE A 23 -13.02 8.79 36.38
N VAL A 24 -13.52 9.33 37.46
CA VAL A 24 -14.00 8.49 38.61
C VAL A 24 -15.52 8.40 38.76
N ASN A 25 -16.37 8.76 37.80
CA ASN A 25 -17.83 8.56 37.99
C ASN A 25 -18.64 8.31 36.72
N SER A 26 -18.17 7.51 35.75
CA SER A 26 -18.81 7.42 34.43
C SER A 26 -19.94 6.40 34.24
N GLN A 27 -20.17 5.48 35.16
CA GLN A 27 -21.28 4.51 35.00
C GLN A 27 -22.65 5.03 35.47
N SER A 28 -22.70 6.04 36.34
CA SER A 28 -23.98 6.63 36.81
C SER A 28 -24.36 7.94 36.09
N THR A 29 -23.45 8.52 35.29
CA THR A 29 -23.62 9.86 34.73
C THR A 29 -24.42 9.88 33.44
N LEU A 30 -24.48 8.77 32.69
CA LEU A 30 -25.22 8.68 31.42
C LEU A 30 -26.75 8.58 31.63
N MET A 31 -27.20 8.08 32.78
CA MET A 31 -28.64 7.90 33.08
C MET A 31 -29.27 9.08 33.83
N ASN A 32 -28.50 9.96 34.46
CA ASN A 32 -29.01 10.99 35.38
C ASN A 32 -28.63 12.42 35.03
N ASN A 33 -28.45 12.74 33.75
CA ASN A 33 -28.25 14.13 33.33
C ASN A 33 -29.60 14.79 33.07
N PRO A 34 -30.09 15.71 33.95
CA PRO A 34 -31.42 16.33 33.83
C PRO A 34 -31.59 17.27 32.62
N HIS A 35 -30.55 17.49 31.85
CA HIS A 35 -30.59 18.34 30.66
C HIS A 35 -30.80 17.57 29.33
N PHE A 36 -31.03 16.25 29.38
CA PHE A 36 -31.23 15.42 28.18
C PHE A 36 -32.71 15.24 27.89
N GLN A 37 -33.32 16.20 27.19
CA GLN A 37 -34.64 15.97 26.58
C GLN A 37 -34.47 15.25 25.25
N ILE A 38 -34.71 13.94 25.22
CA ILE A 38 -34.72 13.13 24.00
C ILE A 38 -36.08 13.33 23.33
N PRO A 39 -36.18 13.99 22.16
CA PRO A 39 -37.49 14.32 21.54
C PRO A 39 -38.29 13.08 21.14
N ASN A 40 -37.61 11.98 20.80
CA ASN A 40 -38.23 10.68 20.55
C ASN A 40 -37.22 9.59 20.97
N PRO A 41 -37.44 8.87 22.10
CA PRO A 41 -36.47 7.91 22.64
C PRO A 41 -36.10 6.81 21.65
N GLU A 42 -37.01 6.36 20.80
CA GLU A 42 -36.74 5.28 19.85
C GLU A 42 -35.80 5.72 18.72
N GLN A 43 -35.96 6.94 18.21
CA GLN A 43 -35.10 7.48 17.16
C GLN A 43 -33.74 7.93 17.71
N ALA A 44 -33.71 8.49 18.93
CA ALA A 44 -32.49 8.99 19.55
C ALA A 44 -31.46 7.90 19.82
N HIS A 45 -31.86 6.66 20.10
CA HIS A 45 -30.91 5.58 20.36
C HIS A 45 -30.06 5.23 19.15
N GLY A 46 -30.63 5.21 17.94
CA GLY A 46 -29.86 4.99 16.70
C GLY A 46 -28.82 6.08 16.48
N LYS A 47 -29.19 7.35 16.69
CA LYS A 47 -28.27 8.50 16.59
C LYS A 47 -27.12 8.42 17.60
N ILE A 48 -27.43 8.08 18.86
CA ILE A 48 -26.43 7.92 19.93
C ILE A 48 -25.42 6.83 19.55
N GLN A 49 -25.87 5.70 19.02
CA GLN A 49 -25.01 4.62 18.57
C GLN A 49 -24.07 5.08 17.43
N LEU A 50 -24.58 5.83 16.44
CA LEU A 50 -23.77 6.37 15.35
C LEU A 50 -22.74 7.39 15.84
N ASP A 51 -23.15 8.32 16.71
CA ASP A 51 -22.22 9.29 17.30
C ASP A 51 -21.15 8.61 18.15
N PHE A 52 -21.49 7.54 18.86
CA PHE A 52 -20.53 6.76 19.65
C PHE A 52 -19.53 6.03 18.75
N ILE A 53 -19.96 5.43 17.64
CA ILE A 53 -19.06 4.85 16.62
C ILE A 53 -18.06 5.91 16.14
N VAL A 54 -18.54 7.12 15.83
CA VAL A 54 -17.69 8.23 15.38
C VAL A 54 -16.70 8.66 16.47
N CYS A 55 -17.13 8.74 17.74
CA CYS A 55 -16.22 9.02 18.86
C CYS A 55 -15.12 7.95 19.02
N LEU A 56 -15.47 6.65 18.85
CA LEU A 56 -14.50 5.56 18.92
C LEU A 56 -13.47 5.62 17.79
N LEU A 57 -13.89 5.93 16.56
CA LEU A 57 -13.00 6.11 15.41
C LEU A 57 -12.05 7.30 15.62
N ALA A 58 -12.57 8.42 16.15
CA ALA A 58 -11.77 9.60 16.47
C ALA A 58 -10.77 9.34 17.60
N ASP A 59 -11.19 8.66 18.69
CA ASP A 59 -10.32 8.27 19.82
C ASP A 59 -9.18 7.35 19.36
N ALA A 60 -9.47 6.45 18.44
CA ALA A 60 -8.47 5.60 17.81
C ALA A 60 -7.59 6.34 16.78
N GLY A 61 -7.88 7.58 16.43
CA GLY A 61 -7.13 8.36 15.44
C GLY A 61 -7.39 7.99 13.98
N VAL A 62 -8.44 7.20 13.69
CA VAL A 62 -8.85 6.86 12.31
C VAL A 62 -9.74 7.98 11.78
N THR A 63 -9.11 9.08 11.38
CA THR A 63 -9.82 10.32 11.05
C THR A 63 -9.91 10.63 9.55
N ARG A 64 -9.11 9.98 8.69
CA ARG A 64 -9.19 10.15 7.24
C ARG A 64 -10.05 9.08 6.59
N TRP A 65 -11.00 9.51 5.74
CA TRP A 65 -11.99 8.64 5.12
C TRP A 65 -12.26 8.98 3.67
N MET A 66 -12.27 7.96 2.82
CA MET A 66 -12.78 8.02 1.46
C MET A 66 -14.25 7.59 1.48
N VAL A 67 -15.13 8.47 1.00
CA VAL A 67 -16.57 8.31 1.13
C VAL A 67 -17.19 8.13 -0.25
N SER A 68 -17.82 6.99 -0.51
CA SER A 68 -18.70 6.85 -1.67
C SER A 68 -20.14 7.19 -1.28
N PRO A 69 -20.80 8.05 -2.08
CA PRO A 69 -22.13 8.58 -1.72
C PRO A 69 -23.20 7.49 -1.75
N GLY A 70 -24.09 7.52 -0.77
CA GLY A 70 -25.25 6.64 -0.74
C GLY A 70 -26.18 6.95 0.43
N SER A 71 -27.43 6.53 0.32
CA SER A 71 -28.43 6.84 1.32
C SER A 71 -28.21 6.11 2.65
N ARG A 72 -27.75 4.86 2.59
CA ARG A 72 -27.61 4.02 3.81
C ARG A 72 -26.43 4.43 4.68
N ASN A 73 -25.32 4.92 4.10
CA ASN A 73 -24.17 5.40 4.88
C ASN A 73 -24.29 6.90 5.27
N ALA A 74 -25.22 7.66 4.66
CA ALA A 74 -25.36 9.09 4.90
C ALA A 74 -25.51 9.47 6.39
N PRO A 75 -26.24 8.76 7.26
CA PRO A 75 -26.35 9.09 8.68
C PRO A 75 -25.02 9.01 9.43
N LEU A 76 -24.18 8.00 9.13
CA LEU A 76 -22.86 7.88 9.74
C LEU A 76 -21.92 8.98 9.23
N VAL A 77 -21.93 9.24 7.93
CA VAL A 77 -21.15 10.35 7.34
C VAL A 77 -21.58 11.71 7.92
N ALA A 78 -22.87 11.93 8.14
CA ALA A 78 -23.38 13.14 8.78
C ALA A 78 -22.89 13.28 10.23
N SER A 79 -22.79 12.19 10.98
CA SER A 79 -22.19 12.19 12.32
C SER A 79 -20.70 12.54 12.27
N MET A 80 -19.93 12.02 11.28
CA MET A 80 -18.51 12.37 11.08
C MET A 80 -18.34 13.87 10.75
N VAL A 81 -19.17 14.42 9.85
CA VAL A 81 -19.16 15.85 9.50
C VAL A 81 -19.43 16.71 10.73
N LYS A 82 -20.43 16.34 11.55
CA LYS A 82 -20.80 17.09 12.77
C LYS A 82 -19.77 17.01 13.88
N HIS A 83 -19.04 15.89 13.96
CA HIS A 83 -17.92 15.77 14.89
C HIS A 83 -16.81 16.78 14.57
N GLY A 84 -16.59 17.11 13.30
CA GLY A 84 -15.64 18.13 12.83
C GLY A 84 -14.17 17.75 12.90
N GLY A 85 -13.84 16.53 13.34
CA GLY A 85 -12.45 16.02 13.47
C GLY A 85 -12.05 15.02 12.38
N PHE A 86 -12.81 14.94 11.28
CA PHE A 86 -12.59 14.00 10.19
C PHE A 86 -12.21 14.71 8.89
N ASP A 87 -11.24 14.13 8.20
CA ASP A 87 -10.81 14.51 6.86
C ASP A 87 -11.53 13.59 5.85
N LEU A 88 -12.57 14.13 5.19
CA LEU A 88 -13.52 13.38 4.38
C LEU A 88 -13.37 13.74 2.90
N HIS A 89 -13.09 12.73 2.06
CA HIS A 89 -12.93 12.90 0.61
C HIS A 89 -13.99 12.07 -0.14
N SER A 90 -14.70 12.71 -1.06
CA SER A 90 -15.79 12.07 -1.82
C SER A 90 -15.32 11.49 -3.14
N PHE A 91 -15.64 10.21 -3.35
CA PHE A 91 -15.40 9.48 -4.60
C PHE A 91 -16.67 8.74 -5.01
N PRO A 92 -17.27 9.07 -6.16
CA PRO A 92 -18.49 8.40 -6.62
C PRO A 92 -18.31 6.91 -6.94
N ASP A 93 -17.13 6.50 -7.42
CA ASP A 93 -16.76 5.12 -7.72
C ASP A 93 -16.16 4.46 -6.48
N GLU A 94 -16.79 3.41 -5.96
CA GLU A 94 -16.37 2.73 -4.74
C GLU A 94 -15.00 2.04 -4.88
N ARG A 95 -14.70 1.48 -6.05
CA ARG A 95 -13.39 0.89 -6.34
C ARG A 95 -12.29 1.93 -6.22
N VAL A 96 -12.50 3.09 -6.81
CA VAL A 96 -11.58 4.25 -6.73
C VAL A 96 -11.43 4.72 -5.29
N ALA A 97 -12.55 4.88 -4.56
CA ALA A 97 -12.52 5.26 -3.14
C ALA A 97 -11.65 4.31 -2.32
N ALA A 98 -11.78 3.00 -2.54
CA ALA A 98 -11.03 2.00 -1.79
C ALA A 98 -9.52 2.02 -2.13
N PHE A 99 -9.15 2.18 -3.40
CA PHE A 99 -7.75 2.34 -3.80
C PHE A 99 -7.16 3.68 -3.34
N ALA A 100 -7.94 4.76 -3.32
CA ALA A 100 -7.50 6.03 -2.75
C ALA A 100 -7.26 5.90 -1.23
N ALA A 101 -8.14 5.21 -0.50
CA ALA A 101 -7.92 4.92 0.92
C ALA A 101 -6.65 4.06 1.14
N LEU A 102 -6.41 3.06 0.28
CA LEU A 102 -5.19 2.26 0.28
C LEU A 102 -3.95 3.13 0.11
N GLY A 103 -3.94 4.03 -0.89
CA GLY A 103 -2.82 4.94 -1.14
C GLY A 103 -2.55 5.88 0.02
N ALA A 104 -3.60 6.43 0.63
CA ALA A 104 -3.48 7.27 1.82
C ALA A 104 -2.92 6.49 3.03
N ALA A 105 -3.35 5.24 3.22
CA ALA A 105 -2.83 4.37 4.28
C ALA A 105 -1.38 3.93 4.03
N GLN A 106 -1.00 3.74 2.77
CA GLN A 106 0.38 3.41 2.36
C GLN A 106 1.37 4.50 2.79
N GLY A 107 0.97 5.77 2.63
CA GLY A 107 1.80 6.91 3.04
C GLY A 107 1.87 7.11 4.55
N SER A 108 0.72 7.01 5.23
CA SER A 108 0.63 7.27 6.68
C SER A 108 1.06 6.11 7.56
N ARG A 109 1.01 4.87 7.06
CA ARG A 109 1.20 3.62 7.83
C ARG A 109 0.20 3.48 9.00
N TYR A 110 -0.91 4.19 8.93
CA TYR A 110 -1.99 4.17 9.89
C TYR A 110 -3.31 3.87 9.18
N PRO A 111 -4.31 3.29 9.88
CA PRO A 111 -5.56 2.94 9.24
C PRO A 111 -6.25 4.15 8.61
N VAL A 112 -6.60 4.00 7.34
CA VAL A 112 -7.47 4.93 6.62
C VAL A 112 -8.78 4.22 6.33
N GLY A 113 -9.89 4.93 6.46
CA GLY A 113 -11.21 4.37 6.25
C GLY A 113 -11.72 4.55 4.83
N VAL A 114 -12.49 3.59 4.37
CA VAL A 114 -13.38 3.72 3.22
C VAL A 114 -14.81 3.36 3.66
N ILE A 115 -15.78 4.13 3.21
CA ILE A 115 -17.19 3.92 3.55
C ILE A 115 -18.07 3.98 2.31
N CYS A 116 -18.97 3.02 2.17
CA CYS A 116 -19.96 2.98 1.11
C CYS A 116 -21.35 2.59 1.61
N THR A 117 -22.34 2.71 0.73
CA THR A 117 -23.69 2.24 0.97
C THR A 117 -23.80 0.70 0.83
N SER A 118 -25.03 0.16 0.98
CA SER A 118 -25.29 -1.28 0.87
C SER A 118 -25.35 -1.79 -0.57
N GLY A 119 -25.38 -3.09 -0.74
CA GLY A 119 -25.53 -3.77 -2.02
C GLY A 119 -24.21 -3.89 -2.78
N THR A 120 -24.27 -3.78 -4.11
CA THR A 120 -23.08 -3.95 -4.97
C THR A 120 -22.00 -2.89 -4.76
N ALA A 121 -22.32 -1.74 -4.16
CA ALA A 121 -21.36 -0.76 -3.70
C ALA A 121 -20.27 -1.42 -2.82
N ALA A 122 -20.67 -2.24 -1.85
CA ALA A 122 -19.74 -2.99 -1.01
C ALA A 122 -18.85 -3.93 -1.85
N ALA A 123 -19.41 -4.64 -2.83
CA ALA A 123 -18.64 -5.56 -3.67
C ALA A 123 -17.57 -4.86 -4.53
N ASN A 124 -17.80 -3.61 -4.93
CA ASN A 124 -16.84 -2.82 -5.70
C ASN A 124 -15.56 -2.46 -4.93
N LEU A 125 -15.56 -2.53 -3.59
CA LEU A 125 -14.36 -2.32 -2.77
C LEU A 125 -13.35 -3.46 -2.86
N TYR A 126 -13.78 -4.66 -3.31
CA TYR A 126 -13.01 -5.90 -3.16
C TYR A 126 -11.64 -5.89 -3.85
N PRO A 127 -11.45 -5.34 -5.05
CA PRO A 127 -10.12 -5.28 -5.67
C PRO A 127 -9.07 -4.60 -4.78
N ALA A 128 -9.42 -3.46 -4.18
CA ALA A 128 -8.53 -2.73 -3.28
C ALA A 128 -8.30 -3.48 -1.95
N VAL A 129 -9.32 -4.18 -1.44
CA VAL A 129 -9.18 -5.03 -0.24
C VAL A 129 -8.19 -6.16 -0.49
N CYS A 130 -8.25 -6.83 -1.65
CA CYS A 130 -7.26 -7.84 -2.05
C CYS A 130 -5.85 -7.24 -2.10
N GLU A 131 -5.69 -6.10 -2.75
CA GLU A 131 -4.38 -5.44 -2.87
C GLU A 131 -3.84 -5.04 -1.48
N ALA A 132 -4.67 -4.44 -0.61
CA ALA A 132 -4.29 -4.07 0.75
C ALA A 132 -3.87 -5.28 1.59
N TYR A 133 -4.54 -6.43 1.44
CA TYR A 133 -4.23 -7.66 2.14
C TYR A 133 -2.82 -8.16 1.80
N TYR A 134 -2.50 -8.27 0.51
CA TYR A 134 -1.20 -8.76 0.07
C TYR A 134 -0.06 -7.75 0.24
N GLN A 135 -0.36 -6.44 0.28
CA GLN A 135 0.62 -5.40 0.62
C GLN A 135 0.74 -5.15 2.13
N ARG A 136 -0.09 -5.78 2.96
CA ARG A 136 -0.13 -5.55 4.41
C ARG A 136 -0.37 -4.08 4.75
N ILE A 137 -1.34 -3.45 4.06
CA ILE A 137 -1.70 -2.05 4.27
C ILE A 137 -2.93 -1.98 5.18
N PRO A 138 -2.88 -1.20 6.28
CA PRO A 138 -3.99 -1.08 7.21
C PRO A 138 -5.15 -0.29 6.59
N LEU A 139 -6.20 -0.97 6.17
CA LEU A 139 -7.39 -0.39 5.56
C LEU A 139 -8.62 -0.74 6.40
N LEU A 140 -9.40 0.26 6.83
CA LEU A 140 -10.65 0.04 7.57
C LEU A 140 -11.84 0.20 6.61
N VAL A 141 -12.50 -0.91 6.30
CA VAL A 141 -13.60 -0.98 5.34
C VAL A 141 -14.93 -0.98 6.06
N LEU A 142 -15.70 0.10 5.99
CA LEU A 142 -17.06 0.19 6.52
C LEU A 142 -18.08 0.06 5.41
N THR A 143 -18.98 -0.91 5.53
CA THR A 143 -20.11 -1.06 4.63
C THR A 143 -21.41 -0.86 5.41
N ALA A 144 -22.19 0.17 5.05
CA ALA A 144 -23.54 0.28 5.55
C ALA A 144 -24.41 -0.84 4.96
N ASP A 145 -25.30 -1.42 5.76
CA ASP A 145 -26.11 -2.55 5.33
C ASP A 145 -27.59 -2.37 5.68
N ARG A 146 -28.43 -3.16 5.06
CA ARG A 146 -29.83 -3.33 5.46
C ARG A 146 -29.90 -4.21 6.73
N PRO A 147 -30.96 -4.08 7.56
CA PRO A 147 -31.20 -5.04 8.65
C PRO A 147 -31.30 -6.48 8.14
N PRO A 148 -30.83 -7.47 8.91
CA PRO A 148 -30.76 -8.87 8.46
C PRO A 148 -32.07 -9.46 7.94
N GLU A 149 -33.22 -9.01 8.48
CA GLU A 149 -34.54 -9.48 8.07
C GLU A 149 -34.98 -8.99 6.68
N LEU A 150 -34.27 -8.02 6.08
CA LEU A 150 -34.54 -7.54 4.72
C LEU A 150 -33.67 -8.21 3.66
N ILE A 151 -32.67 -8.99 4.07
CA ILE A 151 -31.82 -9.73 3.13
C ILE A 151 -32.66 -10.86 2.51
N ASP A 152 -32.52 -11.03 1.18
CA ASP A 152 -33.26 -12.01 0.38
C ASP A 152 -34.79 -11.79 0.35
N GLN A 153 -35.27 -10.61 0.76
CA GLN A 153 -36.68 -10.24 0.73
C GLN A 153 -37.06 -9.35 -0.48
N TRP A 154 -36.21 -9.30 -1.51
CA TRP A 154 -36.34 -8.44 -2.70
C TRP A 154 -36.32 -6.94 -2.37
N ASP A 155 -35.79 -6.57 -1.21
CA ASP A 155 -35.53 -5.17 -0.90
C ASP A 155 -34.37 -4.64 -1.75
N GLY A 156 -34.46 -3.38 -2.16
CA GLY A 156 -33.47 -2.76 -3.03
C GLY A 156 -32.12 -2.63 -2.35
N GLN A 157 -31.01 -2.83 -3.09
CA GLN A 157 -29.64 -2.70 -2.62
C GLN A 157 -29.31 -3.61 -1.42
N THR A 158 -29.70 -4.89 -1.50
CA THR A 158 -29.35 -5.94 -0.53
C THR A 158 -28.52 -7.02 -1.18
N ILE A 159 -27.49 -7.44 -0.48
CA ILE A 159 -26.67 -8.63 -0.76
C ILE A 159 -26.19 -9.22 0.57
N HIS A 160 -25.59 -10.41 0.57
CA HIS A 160 -24.92 -10.95 1.74
C HIS A 160 -23.59 -10.22 1.98
N GLN A 161 -23.57 -9.19 2.85
CA GLN A 161 -22.38 -8.39 3.14
C GLN A 161 -21.53 -8.97 4.28
N ASN A 162 -22.11 -9.79 5.14
CA ASN A 162 -21.35 -10.44 6.21
C ASN A 162 -20.25 -11.35 5.63
N ASN A 163 -19.00 -11.14 6.04
CA ASN A 163 -17.82 -11.83 5.51
C ASN A 163 -17.58 -11.67 4.00
N LEU A 164 -18.11 -10.62 3.39
CA LEU A 164 -18.03 -10.40 1.92
C LEU A 164 -16.61 -10.47 1.37
N PHE A 165 -15.63 -10.01 2.14
CA PHE A 165 -14.23 -9.94 1.68
C PHE A 165 -13.35 -11.11 2.14
N HIS A 166 -13.91 -12.09 2.85
CA HIS A 166 -13.14 -13.27 3.23
C HIS A 166 -12.66 -14.04 1.98
N PRO A 167 -11.38 -14.52 1.92
CA PRO A 167 -10.38 -14.54 3.01
C PRO A 167 -9.42 -13.33 3.03
N HIS A 168 -9.66 -12.25 2.29
CA HIS A 168 -8.72 -11.15 2.09
C HIS A 168 -8.87 -10.03 3.13
N THR A 169 -9.15 -10.38 4.37
CA THR A 169 -9.21 -9.45 5.50
C THR A 169 -8.56 -10.07 6.72
N GLN A 170 -7.98 -9.23 7.59
CA GLN A 170 -7.46 -9.67 8.89
C GLN A 170 -8.59 -9.94 9.90
N GLY A 171 -9.75 -9.33 9.69
CA GLY A 171 -10.95 -9.55 10.50
C GLY A 171 -12.21 -9.08 9.77
N ASN A 172 -13.33 -9.71 10.11
CA ASN A 172 -14.66 -9.36 9.63
C ASN A 172 -15.58 -9.19 10.82
N PHE A 173 -16.18 -8.03 10.97
CA PHE A 173 -17.03 -7.66 12.10
C PHE A 173 -18.40 -7.24 11.58
N ASN A 174 -19.43 -7.92 12.07
CA ASN A 174 -20.81 -7.50 11.83
C ASN A 174 -21.33 -6.85 13.11
N LEU A 175 -21.58 -5.54 13.07
CA LEU A 175 -22.06 -4.82 14.24
C LEU A 175 -23.52 -5.20 14.55
N PRO A 176 -23.98 -5.04 15.80
CA PRO A 176 -25.40 -5.04 16.11
C PRO A 176 -26.14 -4.04 15.22
N THR A 177 -27.36 -4.38 14.82
CA THR A 177 -28.19 -3.47 14.02
C THR A 177 -28.37 -2.14 14.76
N ILE A 178 -28.00 -1.05 14.11
CA ILE A 178 -28.22 0.30 14.63
C ILE A 178 -29.73 0.58 14.61
N ALA A 179 -30.33 0.60 15.79
CA ALA A 179 -31.76 0.71 15.97
C ALA A 179 -32.07 1.21 17.40
N PRO A 180 -33.32 1.58 17.71
CA PRO A 180 -33.77 1.75 19.10
C PRO A 180 -33.42 0.51 19.94
N SER A 181 -32.87 0.73 21.11
CA SER A 181 -32.42 -0.35 22.01
C SER A 181 -33.03 -0.17 23.41
N ASN A 182 -33.59 -1.24 23.98
CA ASN A 182 -34.07 -1.25 25.38
C ASN A 182 -32.90 -1.32 26.38
N ASP A 183 -31.69 -1.65 25.92
CA ASP A 183 -30.48 -1.74 26.73
C ASP A 183 -29.31 -1.02 26.02
N LEU A 184 -29.42 0.29 25.94
CA LEU A 184 -28.43 1.13 25.29
C LEU A 184 -27.02 0.99 25.89
N PRO A 185 -26.80 0.92 27.23
CA PRO A 185 -25.48 0.77 27.81
C PRO A 185 -24.74 -0.48 27.33
N ASN A 186 -25.40 -1.64 27.32
CA ASN A 186 -24.79 -2.88 26.84
C ASN A 186 -24.59 -2.88 25.32
N THR A 187 -25.47 -2.21 24.55
CA THR A 187 -25.28 -2.00 23.13
C THR A 187 -24.01 -1.17 22.85
N LEU A 188 -23.81 -0.06 23.56
CA LEU A 188 -22.61 0.78 23.43
C LEU A 188 -21.34 0.02 23.84
N LEU A 189 -21.38 -0.77 24.90
CA LEU A 189 -20.24 -1.60 25.31
C LEU A 189 -19.87 -2.65 24.25
N SER A 190 -20.87 -3.25 23.60
CA SER A 190 -20.66 -4.20 22.50
C SER A 190 -20.04 -3.50 21.29
N LEU A 191 -20.55 -2.33 20.90
CA LEU A 191 -19.99 -1.52 19.83
C LEU A 191 -18.53 -1.14 20.13
N GLN A 192 -18.22 -0.71 21.34
CA GLN A 192 -16.85 -0.37 21.75
C GLN A 192 -15.92 -1.57 21.60
N THR A 193 -16.32 -2.73 22.11
CA THR A 193 -15.50 -3.95 22.07
C THR A 193 -15.20 -4.38 20.64
N LEU A 194 -16.24 -4.44 19.79
CA LEU A 194 -16.10 -4.84 18.39
C LEU A 194 -15.24 -3.87 17.59
N LEU A 195 -15.49 -2.55 17.72
CA LEU A 195 -14.75 -1.53 16.97
C LEU A 195 -13.28 -1.43 17.38
N GLN A 196 -13.00 -1.46 18.70
CA GLN A 196 -11.62 -1.43 19.17
C GLN A 196 -10.84 -2.68 18.71
N SER A 197 -11.48 -3.85 18.74
CA SER A 197 -10.92 -5.09 18.19
C SER A 197 -10.66 -4.99 16.69
N ALA A 198 -11.62 -4.47 15.93
CA ALA A 198 -11.50 -4.30 14.48
C ALA A 198 -10.34 -3.36 14.13
N ILE A 199 -10.25 -2.21 14.79
CA ILE A 199 -9.18 -1.24 14.54
C ILE A 199 -7.81 -1.82 14.92
N ALA A 200 -7.71 -2.52 16.05
CA ALA A 200 -6.47 -3.19 16.45
C ALA A 200 -6.00 -4.22 15.40
N GLN A 201 -6.92 -5.00 14.83
CA GLN A 201 -6.61 -6.00 13.81
C GLN A 201 -6.17 -5.42 12.47
N THR A 202 -6.42 -4.13 12.18
CA THR A 202 -5.81 -3.49 10.99
C THR A 202 -4.30 -3.37 11.10
N LEU A 203 -3.75 -3.40 12.32
CA LEU A 203 -2.35 -3.13 12.61
C LEU A 203 -1.60 -4.34 13.16
N TYR A 204 -2.27 -5.26 13.83
CA TYR A 204 -1.66 -6.39 14.52
C TYR A 204 -2.52 -7.66 14.45
N PRO A 205 -1.92 -8.87 14.38
CA PRO A 205 -0.48 -9.20 14.34
C PRO A 205 0.18 -8.90 12.99
N VAL A 206 -0.59 -8.82 11.93
CA VAL A 206 -0.14 -8.49 10.58
C VAL A 206 -0.99 -7.33 10.08
N PRO A 207 -0.38 -6.21 9.68
CA PRO A 207 -1.16 -5.11 9.10
C PRO A 207 -1.97 -5.57 7.89
N GLY A 208 -3.17 -5.01 7.72
CA GLY A 208 -4.02 -5.36 6.60
C GLY A 208 -5.44 -4.82 6.71
N PRO A 209 -6.29 -5.11 5.73
CA PRO A 209 -7.68 -4.65 5.73
C PRO A 209 -8.53 -5.38 6.76
N VAL A 210 -9.45 -4.64 7.36
CA VAL A 210 -10.50 -5.17 8.24
C VAL A 210 -11.85 -4.66 7.76
N HIS A 211 -12.83 -5.54 7.70
CA HIS A 211 -14.19 -5.22 7.30
C HIS A 211 -15.10 -5.06 8.52
N ILE A 212 -15.88 -3.99 8.53
CA ILE A 212 -16.95 -3.72 9.48
C ILE A 212 -18.25 -3.52 8.71
N ASN A 213 -19.18 -4.46 8.85
CA ASN A 213 -20.53 -4.33 8.31
C ASN A 213 -21.45 -3.70 9.35
N ILE A 214 -22.19 -2.66 8.95
CA ILE A 214 -23.05 -1.87 9.86
C ILE A 214 -24.49 -1.94 9.37
N PRO A 215 -25.31 -2.87 9.89
CA PRO A 215 -26.74 -2.88 9.60
C PRO A 215 -27.44 -1.69 10.24
N LEU A 216 -28.22 -0.94 9.45
CA LEU A 216 -28.93 0.26 9.89
C LEU A 216 -30.42 0.11 9.61
N ARG A 217 -31.26 0.28 10.63
CA ARG A 217 -32.73 0.21 10.53
C ARG A 217 -33.34 1.59 10.32
N ASP A 218 -34.29 1.69 9.41
CA ASP A 218 -35.06 2.92 9.22
C ASP A 218 -36.04 3.16 10.42
N PRO A 219 -36.38 4.40 10.73
CA PRO A 219 -35.99 5.65 10.10
C PRO A 219 -34.65 6.18 10.63
N ILE A 220 -33.71 6.47 9.73
CA ILE A 220 -32.36 6.93 10.11
C ILE A 220 -32.21 8.44 9.90
N TYR A 221 -33.05 9.02 9.01
CA TYR A 221 -32.90 10.41 8.57
C TYR A 221 -33.44 11.45 9.52
N ALA A 222 -34.40 11.10 10.39
CA ALA A 222 -34.96 12.04 11.36
C ALA A 222 -33.90 12.64 12.30
N ASP A 223 -32.83 11.90 12.54
CA ASP A 223 -31.75 12.26 13.46
C ASP A 223 -30.57 12.98 12.80
N VAL A 224 -30.52 13.02 11.46
CA VAL A 224 -29.38 13.66 10.73
C VAL A 224 -29.26 15.15 11.05
N THR A 225 -30.36 15.84 11.38
CA THR A 225 -30.37 17.25 11.76
C THR A 225 -30.05 17.51 13.24
N ALA A 226 -30.15 16.49 14.12
CA ALA A 226 -29.87 16.63 15.53
C ALA A 226 -28.40 16.98 15.83
N GLN A 227 -28.13 17.60 16.98
CA GLN A 227 -26.77 17.93 17.41
C GLN A 227 -25.96 16.65 17.65
N PHE A 228 -24.64 16.72 17.41
CA PHE A 228 -23.73 15.63 17.71
C PHE A 228 -23.59 15.43 19.23
N GLN A 229 -23.56 14.16 19.64
CA GLN A 229 -23.40 13.77 21.03
C GLN A 229 -21.97 13.26 21.26
N HIS A 230 -21.18 14.01 22.03
CA HIS A 230 -19.85 13.56 22.45
C HIS A 230 -19.98 12.52 23.56
N ILE A 231 -19.72 11.26 23.23
CA ILE A 231 -19.80 10.14 24.17
C ILE A 231 -18.37 9.62 24.39
N THR A 232 -17.91 9.72 25.64
CA THR A 232 -16.57 9.24 25.98
C THR A 232 -16.54 7.73 26.07
N PRO A 233 -15.62 7.05 25.38
CA PRO A 233 -15.42 5.61 25.52
C PRO A 233 -15.08 5.22 26.96
N THR A 234 -15.61 4.12 27.44
CA THR A 234 -15.35 3.61 28.79
C THR A 234 -13.91 3.15 28.99
N LYS A 235 -13.25 2.74 27.91
CA LYS A 235 -11.83 2.40 27.87
C LYS A 235 -11.17 3.11 26.69
N PRO A 236 -10.02 3.76 26.89
CA PRO A 236 -9.29 4.37 25.79
C PRO A 236 -8.79 3.28 24.83
N PHE A 237 -8.67 3.62 23.55
CA PHE A 237 -8.03 2.75 22.57
C PHE A 237 -6.54 2.63 22.88
N LEU A 238 -6.07 1.41 23.15
CA LEU A 238 -4.66 1.10 23.42
C LEU A 238 -4.21 0.04 22.42
N LEU A 239 -3.21 0.40 21.62
CA LEU A 239 -2.55 -0.54 20.74
C LEU A 239 -1.31 -1.10 21.43
N HIS A 240 -1.25 -2.41 21.57
CA HIS A 240 -0.09 -3.12 22.11
C HIS A 240 0.62 -3.87 20.98
N HIS A 241 1.87 -3.49 20.71
CA HIS A 241 2.73 -4.19 19.75
C HIS A 241 3.74 -5.04 20.54
N PRO A 242 3.64 -6.37 20.49
CA PRO A 242 4.69 -7.21 21.04
C PRO A 242 5.98 -7.00 20.25
N THR A 243 7.08 -6.90 20.97
CA THR A 243 8.41 -6.79 20.38
C THR A 243 8.93 -8.18 20.07
N PRO A 244 9.43 -8.46 18.85
CA PRO A 244 10.08 -9.73 18.55
C PRO A 244 11.30 -9.94 19.45
N PRO A 245 11.73 -11.20 19.66
CA PRO A 245 12.91 -11.49 20.45
C PRO A 245 14.15 -10.85 19.81
N PRO A 246 15.10 -10.36 20.63
CA PRO A 246 16.36 -9.85 20.12
C PRO A 246 17.15 -10.95 19.43
N VAL A 247 18.00 -10.60 18.48
CA VAL A 247 18.96 -11.47 17.84
C VAL A 247 20.37 -11.09 18.28
N ASN A 248 21.27 -12.05 18.41
CA ASN A 248 22.66 -11.82 18.77
C ASN A 248 23.62 -12.38 17.70
N GLU A 249 24.92 -12.10 17.85
CA GLU A 249 25.96 -12.52 16.94
C GLU A 249 26.09 -14.05 16.83
N THR A 250 25.86 -14.79 17.93
CA THR A 250 25.87 -16.24 17.95
C THR A 250 24.82 -16.84 17.05
N ASP A 251 23.60 -16.25 17.04
CA ASP A 251 22.52 -16.66 16.15
C ASP A 251 22.93 -16.45 14.68
N ALA A 252 23.47 -15.27 14.35
CA ALA A 252 23.93 -14.97 12.99
C ALA A 252 25.10 -15.89 12.57
N SER A 253 26.03 -16.22 13.47
CA SER A 253 27.11 -17.16 13.21
C SER A 253 26.61 -18.57 12.88
N GLN A 254 25.50 -19.01 13.50
CA GLN A 254 24.84 -20.25 13.15
C GLN A 254 24.27 -20.22 11.74
N TRP A 255 23.64 -19.10 11.33
CA TRP A 255 23.07 -18.98 9.97
C TRP A 255 24.17 -19.13 8.92
N ILE A 256 25.33 -18.47 9.08
CA ILE A 256 26.41 -18.50 8.12
C ILE A 256 27.24 -19.82 8.17
N SER A 257 27.13 -20.64 9.22
CA SER A 257 27.82 -21.92 9.34
C SER A 257 27.51 -22.92 8.20
N HIS A 258 26.44 -22.69 7.47
CA HIS A 258 26.03 -23.46 6.28
C HIS A 258 26.82 -23.13 5.01
N THR A 259 27.71 -22.14 5.04
CA THR A 259 28.60 -21.80 3.93
C THR A 259 29.98 -22.41 4.08
N ASN A 260 30.79 -22.32 3.01
CA ASN A 260 32.23 -22.50 3.14
C ASN A 260 32.82 -21.30 3.91
N PRO A 261 33.42 -21.44 5.08
CA PRO A 261 33.97 -20.33 5.86
C PRO A 261 35.02 -19.51 5.11
N GLN A 262 35.72 -20.13 4.14
CA GLN A 262 36.74 -19.46 3.34
C GLN A 262 36.15 -18.65 2.16
N GLN A 263 34.96 -18.98 1.71
CA GLN A 263 34.28 -18.30 0.59
C GLN A 263 32.75 -18.35 0.77
N PRO A 264 32.17 -17.59 1.69
CA PRO A 264 30.72 -17.61 1.93
C PRO A 264 29.99 -16.98 0.74
N ARG A 265 29.12 -17.75 0.09
CA ARG A 265 28.23 -17.25 -0.99
C ARG A 265 26.87 -16.95 -0.40
N ILE A 266 26.74 -15.77 0.19
CA ILE A 266 25.50 -15.27 0.79
C ILE A 266 24.92 -14.20 -0.13
N LEU A 267 23.69 -14.38 -0.56
CA LEU A 267 22.93 -13.43 -1.36
C LEU A 267 21.78 -12.86 -0.53
N ILE A 268 21.69 -11.53 -0.46
CA ILE A 268 20.55 -10.86 0.17
C ILE A 268 19.61 -10.35 -0.93
N VAL A 269 18.32 -10.65 -0.80
CA VAL A 269 17.26 -10.12 -1.69
C VAL A 269 16.25 -9.35 -0.86
N VAL A 270 16.08 -8.07 -1.15
CA VAL A 270 15.10 -7.21 -0.50
C VAL A 270 13.93 -7.00 -1.45
N GLY A 271 12.80 -7.62 -1.14
CA GLY A 271 11.55 -7.49 -1.88
C GLY A 271 10.78 -6.23 -1.51
N MET A 272 9.50 -6.18 -1.89
CA MET A 272 8.61 -5.06 -1.58
C MET A 272 8.63 -4.74 -0.08
N HIS A 273 8.93 -3.50 0.22
CA HIS A 273 9.07 -3.01 1.59
C HIS A 273 8.49 -1.61 1.75
N HIS A 274 8.32 -1.19 3.00
CA HIS A 274 7.99 0.19 3.31
C HIS A 274 9.27 0.98 3.61
N PRO A 275 9.29 2.32 3.44
CA PRO A 275 10.45 3.13 3.76
C PRO A 275 10.88 2.97 5.23
N GLN A 276 12.16 2.62 5.46
CA GLN A 276 12.78 2.47 6.77
C GLN A 276 14.23 2.92 6.72
N THR A 277 14.56 4.00 7.41
CA THR A 277 15.91 4.57 7.44
C THR A 277 16.91 3.62 8.12
N GLU A 278 16.50 2.97 9.21
CA GLU A 278 17.34 2.04 9.95
C GLU A 278 17.71 0.81 9.10
N LEU A 279 16.79 0.31 8.28
CA LEU A 279 17.05 -0.78 7.34
C LEU A 279 18.07 -0.35 6.28
N SER A 280 17.97 0.89 5.77
CA SER A 280 18.96 1.45 4.83
C SER A 280 20.36 1.45 5.42
N LEU A 281 20.52 1.84 6.69
CA LEU A 281 21.80 1.87 7.38
C LEU A 281 22.38 0.45 7.60
N ALA A 282 21.51 -0.50 7.97
CA ALA A 282 21.94 -1.88 8.16
C ALA A 282 22.36 -2.54 6.84
N LEU A 283 21.67 -2.28 5.73
CA LEU A 283 22.08 -2.76 4.40
C LEU A 283 23.37 -2.08 3.92
N GLN A 284 23.54 -0.78 4.21
CA GLN A 284 24.74 -0.03 3.85
C GLN A 284 26.00 -0.61 4.49
N SER A 285 25.94 -1.13 5.71
CA SER A 285 27.09 -1.78 6.35
C SER A 285 27.53 -3.06 5.63
N LEU A 286 26.58 -3.79 5.03
CA LEU A 286 26.82 -5.06 4.35
C LEU A 286 27.15 -4.93 2.84
N GLN A 287 26.76 -3.83 2.17
CA GLN A 287 26.86 -3.68 0.70
C GLN A 287 28.31 -3.75 0.17
N THR A 288 29.32 -3.53 1.02
CA THR A 288 30.74 -3.62 0.65
C THR A 288 31.30 -5.04 0.75
N ARG A 289 30.51 -5.98 1.29
CA ARG A 289 30.92 -7.37 1.53
C ARG A 289 30.06 -8.39 0.81
N LEU A 290 28.74 -8.16 0.76
CA LEU A 290 27.77 -9.10 0.22
C LEU A 290 27.04 -8.51 -0.99
N PRO A 291 26.69 -9.32 -1.99
CA PRO A 291 25.74 -8.90 -3.02
C PRO A 291 24.35 -8.74 -2.42
N ILE A 292 23.77 -7.56 -2.62
CA ILE A 292 22.42 -7.21 -2.20
C ILE A 292 21.62 -6.87 -3.46
N LEU A 293 20.55 -7.59 -3.71
CA LEU A 293 19.61 -7.31 -4.82
C LEU A 293 18.36 -6.67 -4.22
N THR A 294 18.22 -5.37 -4.44
CA THR A 294 17.05 -4.61 -3.98
C THR A 294 16.03 -4.51 -5.10
N ASP A 295 14.80 -4.95 -4.85
CA ASP A 295 13.71 -4.76 -5.81
C ASP A 295 13.35 -3.28 -5.92
N ILE A 296 12.76 -2.89 -7.05
CA ILE A 296 12.39 -1.50 -7.33
C ILE A 296 11.37 -0.95 -6.31
N VAL A 297 10.55 -1.79 -5.72
CA VAL A 297 9.58 -1.43 -4.67
C VAL A 297 10.07 -1.74 -3.24
N SER A 298 11.35 -2.03 -3.08
CA SER A 298 11.96 -2.32 -1.76
C SER A 298 12.15 -1.07 -0.90
N GLN A 299 12.11 0.12 -1.47
CA GLN A 299 12.48 1.39 -0.84
C GLN A 299 13.98 1.45 -0.42
N GLN A 300 14.80 0.54 -0.94
CA GLN A 300 16.21 0.35 -0.58
C GLN A 300 17.13 0.32 -1.81
N GLN A 301 16.71 0.93 -2.92
CA GLN A 301 17.39 0.82 -4.21
C GLN A 301 18.85 1.29 -4.18
N ALA A 302 19.16 2.30 -3.36
CA ALA A 302 20.51 2.86 -3.23
C ALA A 302 21.50 1.92 -2.50
N GLN A 303 21.02 0.89 -1.78
CA GLN A 303 21.83 -0.06 -1.02
C GLN A 303 22.11 -1.36 -1.79
N GLY A 304 21.42 -1.58 -2.90
CA GLY A 304 21.60 -2.75 -3.76
C GLY A 304 22.64 -2.57 -4.86
N LEU A 305 22.98 -3.66 -5.52
CA LEU A 305 23.74 -3.63 -6.76
C LEU A 305 22.94 -2.91 -7.84
N PRO A 306 23.50 -1.90 -8.52
CA PRO A 306 22.77 -1.12 -9.49
C PRO A 306 22.42 -1.96 -10.73
N GLN A 307 21.22 -1.73 -11.29
CA GLN A 307 20.78 -2.31 -12.57
C GLN A 307 20.86 -3.84 -12.67
N TRP A 308 20.90 -4.56 -11.54
CA TRP A 308 21.02 -6.01 -11.52
C TRP A 308 19.88 -6.71 -12.28
N ASP A 309 18.63 -6.19 -12.22
CA ASP A 309 17.49 -6.77 -12.94
C ASP A 309 17.58 -6.55 -14.45
N ARG A 310 18.14 -5.39 -14.85
CA ARG A 310 18.42 -5.13 -16.27
C ARG A 310 19.51 -6.07 -16.83
N ALA A 311 20.50 -6.44 -16.02
CA ALA A 311 21.54 -7.39 -16.42
C ALA A 311 20.97 -8.75 -16.83
N PHE A 312 19.86 -9.18 -16.22
CA PHE A 312 19.15 -10.41 -16.63
C PHE A 312 18.57 -10.36 -18.06
N LEU A 313 18.43 -9.18 -18.68
CA LEU A 313 18.04 -9.08 -20.08
C LEU A 313 19.18 -9.50 -21.03
N GLY A 314 20.42 -9.38 -20.58
CA GLY A 314 21.62 -9.85 -21.30
C GLY A 314 21.91 -11.34 -21.11
N GLY A 315 21.27 -11.98 -20.13
CA GLY A 315 21.46 -13.41 -19.84
C GLY A 315 21.26 -13.74 -18.37
N THR A 316 21.27 -15.02 -18.04
CA THR A 316 21.15 -15.49 -16.65
C THR A 316 22.54 -15.70 -16.04
N PRO A 317 22.72 -15.44 -14.72
CA PRO A 317 23.99 -15.72 -14.05
C PRO A 317 24.33 -17.21 -14.12
N GLY A 318 25.62 -17.51 -14.31
CA GLY A 318 26.14 -18.88 -14.32
C GLY A 318 26.23 -19.49 -12.90
N ASP A 319 26.58 -20.77 -12.82
CA ASP A 319 26.66 -21.55 -11.57
C ASP A 319 27.65 -20.96 -10.55
N GLY A 320 28.64 -20.19 -10.99
CA GLY A 320 29.58 -19.47 -10.12
C GLY A 320 28.88 -18.46 -9.19
N LEU A 321 27.72 -17.94 -9.60
CA LEU A 321 26.92 -16.99 -8.83
C LEU A 321 25.80 -17.65 -8.00
N ARG A 322 25.71 -18.99 -8.02
CA ARG A 322 24.76 -19.71 -7.17
C ARG A 322 25.05 -19.42 -5.68
N PRO A 323 24.05 -18.92 -4.91
CA PRO A 323 24.24 -18.73 -3.48
C PRO A 323 24.22 -20.06 -2.72
N ASP A 324 25.03 -20.16 -1.66
CA ASP A 324 24.89 -21.22 -0.66
C ASP A 324 23.75 -20.85 0.30
N ILE A 325 23.70 -19.57 0.70
CA ILE A 325 22.64 -19.02 1.55
C ILE A 325 21.93 -17.90 0.81
N LEU A 326 20.62 -17.99 0.79
CA LEU A 326 19.72 -16.91 0.39
C LEU A 326 19.10 -16.30 1.65
N ILE A 327 19.21 -14.99 1.81
CA ILE A 327 18.50 -14.23 2.84
C ILE A 327 17.49 -13.32 2.15
N THR A 328 16.23 -13.40 2.54
CA THR A 328 15.18 -12.54 1.99
C THR A 328 14.55 -11.66 3.05
N LEU A 329 14.25 -10.41 2.68
CA LEU A 329 13.57 -9.42 3.50
C LEU A 329 12.35 -8.89 2.74
N GLY A 330 11.36 -8.40 3.49
CA GLY A 330 10.15 -7.82 2.89
C GLY A 330 9.23 -8.85 2.24
N MET A 331 8.51 -8.43 1.21
CA MET A 331 7.51 -9.25 0.51
C MET A 331 8.00 -9.69 -0.88
N GLY A 332 7.08 -9.92 -1.81
CA GLY A 332 7.42 -10.39 -3.15
C GLY A 332 8.33 -9.44 -3.94
N VAL A 333 9.02 -9.98 -4.94
CA VAL A 333 9.85 -9.23 -5.89
C VAL A 333 9.16 -9.11 -7.26
N VAL A 334 9.47 -8.05 -8.00
CA VAL A 334 8.96 -7.83 -9.37
C VAL A 334 9.63 -8.76 -10.36
N SER A 335 10.95 -8.94 -10.26
CA SER A 335 11.78 -9.65 -11.21
C SER A 335 11.37 -11.10 -11.44
N LYS A 336 10.80 -11.40 -12.60
CA LYS A 336 10.52 -12.79 -13.03
C LYS A 336 11.80 -13.58 -13.34
N PRO A 337 12.82 -13.00 -14.02
CA PRO A 337 14.09 -13.69 -14.25
C PRO A 337 14.77 -14.13 -12.97
N LEU A 338 14.85 -13.29 -11.94
CA LEU A 338 15.42 -13.65 -10.64
C LEU A 338 14.67 -14.82 -10.00
N LYS A 339 13.32 -14.80 -10.03
CA LYS A 339 12.51 -15.92 -9.49
C LYS A 339 12.84 -17.24 -10.18
N LEU A 340 12.91 -17.24 -11.49
CA LEU A 340 13.20 -18.44 -12.29
C LEU A 340 14.63 -18.92 -12.03
N TRP A 341 15.59 -18.02 -11.97
CA TRP A 341 16.98 -18.35 -11.73
C TRP A 341 17.16 -18.95 -10.33
N LEU A 342 16.70 -18.30 -9.24
CA LEU A 342 16.80 -18.82 -7.88
C LEU A 342 16.08 -20.17 -7.72
N LYS A 343 14.94 -20.36 -8.37
CA LYS A 343 14.25 -21.65 -8.40
C LYS A 343 15.11 -22.76 -9.02
N SER A 344 15.90 -22.46 -10.06
CA SER A 344 16.81 -23.42 -10.69
C SER A 344 18.06 -23.69 -9.86
N GLN A 345 18.58 -22.66 -9.15
CA GLN A 345 19.85 -22.74 -8.43
C GLN A 345 19.77 -23.51 -7.11
N LYS A 346 18.61 -23.54 -6.43
CA LYS A 346 18.37 -24.25 -5.18
C LYS A 346 19.48 -23.98 -4.14
N PRO A 347 19.49 -22.82 -3.46
CA PRO A 347 20.43 -22.53 -2.39
C PRO A 347 20.39 -23.64 -1.32
N LYS A 348 21.48 -23.87 -0.60
CA LYS A 348 21.54 -24.88 0.48
C LYS A 348 20.61 -24.51 1.64
N LYS A 349 20.52 -23.20 1.93
CA LYS A 349 19.63 -22.62 2.94
C LYS A 349 18.97 -21.35 2.41
N HIS A 350 17.72 -21.16 2.79
CA HIS A 350 17.00 -19.92 2.57
C HIS A 350 16.40 -19.44 3.88
N PHE A 351 16.79 -18.26 4.33
CA PHE A 351 16.25 -17.59 5.51
C PHE A 351 15.38 -16.40 5.08
N HIS A 352 14.18 -16.33 5.61
CA HIS A 352 13.35 -15.13 5.52
C HIS A 352 13.29 -14.44 6.87
N ILE A 353 13.76 -13.20 6.94
CA ILE A 353 13.80 -12.44 8.18
C ILE A 353 12.64 -11.45 8.19
N SER A 354 11.78 -11.53 9.20
CA SER A 354 10.65 -10.63 9.36
C SER A 354 10.16 -10.64 10.81
N PRO A 355 9.81 -9.49 11.41
CA PRO A 355 9.25 -9.44 12.76
C PRO A 355 7.80 -9.95 12.84
N LEU A 356 7.13 -10.13 11.70
CA LEU A 356 5.71 -10.43 11.65
C LEU A 356 5.43 -11.94 11.78
N GLN A 357 4.42 -12.29 12.55
CA GLN A 357 3.85 -13.64 12.61
C GLN A 357 2.92 -13.89 11.41
N ALA A 358 3.46 -13.78 10.20
CA ALA A 358 2.71 -13.97 8.97
C ALA A 358 3.25 -15.14 8.17
N PRO A 359 2.44 -15.79 7.34
CA PRO A 359 2.95 -16.77 6.39
C PRO A 359 4.03 -16.14 5.49
N VAL A 360 5.14 -16.86 5.33
CA VAL A 360 6.23 -16.45 4.45
C VAL A 360 5.95 -16.93 3.04
N GLY A 361 5.96 -16.00 2.07
CA GLY A 361 5.84 -16.34 0.66
C GLY A 361 7.14 -16.96 0.13
N ASP A 362 7.03 -17.97 -0.70
CA ASP A 362 8.18 -18.63 -1.35
C ASP A 362 8.10 -18.54 -2.90
N PRO A 363 8.38 -17.37 -3.49
CA PRO A 363 8.34 -17.21 -4.93
C PRO A 363 9.49 -17.94 -5.65
N PHE A 364 10.47 -18.42 -4.92
CA PHE A 364 11.67 -19.09 -5.43
C PHE A 364 11.59 -20.61 -5.32
N HIS A 365 10.58 -21.16 -4.63
CA HIS A 365 10.44 -22.60 -4.34
C HIS A 365 11.69 -23.20 -3.65
N THR A 366 12.20 -22.50 -2.65
CA THR A 366 13.42 -22.83 -1.92
C THR A 366 13.19 -23.15 -0.45
N HIS A 367 11.92 -23.17 -0.01
CA HIS A 367 11.48 -23.53 1.34
C HIS A 367 12.15 -22.68 2.43
N PRO A 368 11.84 -21.37 2.52
CA PRO A 368 12.46 -20.47 3.47
C PRO A 368 12.19 -20.88 4.93
N GLU A 369 13.22 -20.84 5.73
CA GLU A 369 13.12 -20.87 7.18
C GLU A 369 12.80 -19.45 7.68
N HIS A 370 11.70 -19.28 8.42
CA HIS A 370 11.30 -17.97 8.94
C HIS A 370 12.06 -17.65 10.23
N LEU A 371 12.89 -16.62 10.19
CA LEU A 371 13.56 -16.06 11.34
C LEU A 371 12.75 -14.87 11.86
N GLN A 372 12.03 -15.06 12.96
CA GLN A 372 11.14 -14.05 13.51
C GLN A 372 11.91 -13.02 14.35
N HIS A 373 12.63 -12.13 13.67
CA HIS A 373 13.43 -11.07 14.27
C HIS A 373 13.17 -9.73 13.60
N HIS A 374 13.59 -8.65 14.25
CA HIS A 374 13.71 -7.36 13.57
C HIS A 374 14.81 -7.45 12.51
N GLU A 375 14.47 -7.07 11.27
CA GLU A 375 15.38 -7.13 10.12
C GLU A 375 16.66 -6.37 10.37
N VAL A 376 16.57 -5.19 10.97
CA VAL A 376 17.72 -4.33 11.31
C VAL A 376 18.69 -5.00 12.28
N ASP A 377 18.17 -5.57 13.37
CA ASP A 377 18.99 -6.25 14.39
C ASP A 377 19.66 -7.49 13.80
N ALA A 378 18.93 -8.24 12.96
CA ALA A 378 19.47 -9.43 12.30
C ALA A 378 20.58 -9.10 11.30
N LEU A 379 20.44 -8.00 10.53
CA LEU A 379 21.47 -7.57 9.59
C LEU A 379 22.72 -7.05 10.30
N PHE A 380 22.59 -6.32 11.40
CA PHE A 380 23.74 -5.89 12.20
C PHE A 380 24.46 -7.09 12.84
N ALA A 381 23.73 -8.07 13.37
CA ALA A 381 24.34 -9.30 13.88
C ALA A 381 25.06 -10.09 12.78
N LEU A 382 24.49 -10.14 11.57
CA LEU A 382 25.12 -10.75 10.40
C LEU A 382 26.42 -10.00 10.01
N ASP A 383 26.39 -8.66 10.03
CA ASP A 383 27.58 -7.85 9.73
C ASP A 383 28.71 -8.10 10.73
N GLN A 384 28.40 -8.19 12.01
CA GLN A 384 29.37 -8.54 13.07
C GLN A 384 29.97 -9.95 12.86
N ALA A 385 29.12 -10.95 12.59
CA ALA A 385 29.56 -12.31 12.35
C ALA A 385 30.47 -12.46 11.11
N LEU A 386 30.32 -11.56 10.12
CA LEU A 386 31.13 -11.52 8.90
C LEU A 386 32.43 -10.73 9.04
N GLN A 387 32.64 -9.95 10.11
CA GLN A 387 33.85 -9.12 10.27
C GLN A 387 35.12 -9.93 10.32
N GLU A 388 35.07 -11.18 10.79
CA GLU A 388 36.20 -12.10 10.86
C GLU A 388 36.52 -12.82 9.54
N SER A 389 35.67 -12.65 8.48
CA SER A 389 35.77 -13.35 7.19
C SER A 389 36.28 -12.44 6.08
N ALA A 390 37.60 -12.46 5.80
CA ALA A 390 38.21 -11.64 4.73
C ALA A 390 37.79 -12.04 3.29
N SER A 391 37.00 -13.09 3.09
CA SER A 391 36.75 -13.69 1.76
C SER A 391 35.31 -13.42 1.20
N ALA A 392 34.47 -12.72 1.94
CA ALA A 392 33.09 -12.40 1.49
C ALA A 392 33.06 -11.50 0.23
N THR A 393 34.07 -10.68 0.02
CA THR A 393 34.18 -9.74 -1.12
C THR A 393 34.33 -10.41 -2.49
N ASN A 394 34.88 -11.64 -2.57
CA ASN A 394 35.06 -12.32 -3.85
C ASN A 394 33.72 -12.64 -4.52
N TYR A 395 32.72 -13.04 -3.75
CA TYR A 395 31.40 -13.33 -4.28
C TYR A 395 30.67 -12.05 -4.75
N LEU A 396 30.81 -10.96 -4.01
CA LEU A 396 30.35 -9.64 -4.42
C LEU A 396 30.98 -9.18 -5.75
N ASN A 397 32.32 -9.31 -5.86
CA ASN A 397 33.06 -8.94 -7.08
C ASN A 397 32.58 -9.74 -8.30
N SER A 398 32.29 -11.03 -8.12
CA SER A 398 31.75 -11.88 -9.19
C SER A 398 30.36 -11.40 -9.69
N TRP A 399 29.50 -10.96 -8.77
CA TRP A 399 28.22 -10.36 -9.12
C TRP A 399 28.40 -9.04 -9.88
N GLN A 400 29.26 -8.15 -9.39
CA GLN A 400 29.57 -6.87 -10.05
C GLN A 400 30.14 -7.08 -11.45
N GLN A 401 31.05 -8.03 -11.61
CA GLN A 401 31.61 -8.39 -12.91
C GLN A 401 30.54 -8.87 -13.88
N TRP A 402 29.69 -9.83 -13.46
CA TRP A 402 28.61 -10.34 -14.30
C TRP A 402 27.64 -9.25 -14.73
N ILE A 403 27.24 -8.36 -13.79
CA ILE A 403 26.37 -7.21 -14.10
C ILE A 403 27.04 -6.33 -15.14
N SER A 404 28.30 -5.95 -14.93
CA SER A 404 29.04 -5.08 -15.85
C SER A 404 29.17 -5.68 -17.25
N GLU A 405 29.51 -6.98 -17.35
CA GLU A 405 29.62 -7.69 -18.62
C GLU A 405 28.27 -7.77 -19.34
N SER A 406 27.19 -8.08 -18.63
CA SER A 406 25.85 -8.14 -19.19
C SER A 406 25.36 -6.77 -19.71
N LEU A 407 25.62 -5.70 -18.95
CA LEU A 407 25.22 -4.35 -19.33
C LEU A 407 26.05 -3.79 -20.49
N SER A 408 27.34 -4.16 -20.58
CA SER A 408 28.20 -3.70 -21.68
C SER A 408 27.70 -4.09 -23.07
N GLN A 409 26.95 -5.19 -23.17
CA GLN A 409 26.33 -5.66 -24.42
C GLN A 409 25.09 -4.86 -24.83
N MET A 410 24.47 -4.12 -23.91
CA MET A 410 23.23 -3.39 -24.14
C MET A 410 23.40 -1.87 -24.20
N GLY A 411 24.54 -1.33 -23.74
CA GLY A 411 24.74 0.11 -23.57
C GLY A 411 23.75 0.71 -22.56
N ASP A 412 23.30 1.95 -22.81
CA ASP A 412 22.37 2.65 -21.91
C ASP A 412 20.88 2.29 -22.15
N GLY A 413 20.57 1.51 -23.20
CA GLY A 413 19.21 1.11 -23.59
C GLY A 413 18.80 -0.29 -23.13
N LEU A 414 17.72 -0.79 -23.66
CA LEU A 414 17.33 -2.19 -23.62
C LEU A 414 18.13 -3.00 -24.67
N PRO A 415 18.07 -4.35 -24.67
CA PRO A 415 18.71 -5.14 -25.71
C PRO A 415 18.35 -4.62 -27.13
N PRO A 416 19.28 -4.64 -28.09
CA PRO A 416 19.03 -4.16 -29.48
C PRO A 416 17.83 -4.87 -30.15
N THR A 417 17.47 -6.05 -29.68
CA THR A 417 16.30 -6.81 -30.15
C THR A 417 14.97 -6.29 -29.62
N ALA A 418 14.98 -5.37 -28.65
CA ALA A 418 13.76 -4.70 -28.18
C ALA A 418 13.29 -3.72 -29.26
N GLY A 419 11.99 -3.72 -29.57
CA GLY A 419 11.39 -2.81 -30.54
C GLY A 419 11.51 -1.33 -30.11
N GLU A 420 11.39 -0.42 -31.06
CA GLU A 420 11.53 1.03 -30.85
C GLU A 420 10.60 1.59 -29.75
N VAL A 421 9.37 1.09 -29.66
CA VAL A 421 8.40 1.50 -28.65
C VAL A 421 8.95 1.25 -27.25
N TYR A 422 9.48 0.06 -26.99
CA TYR A 422 10.05 -0.28 -25.67
C TYR A 422 11.29 0.53 -25.34
N GLN A 423 12.15 0.79 -26.34
CA GLN A 423 13.35 1.63 -26.18
C GLN A 423 12.97 3.06 -25.79
N ARG A 424 11.99 3.65 -26.50
CA ARG A 424 11.49 4.99 -26.22
C ARG A 424 10.90 5.11 -24.82
N GLU A 425 9.97 4.21 -24.47
CA GLU A 425 9.31 4.23 -23.16
C GLU A 425 10.30 4.02 -22.01
N PHE A 426 11.24 3.09 -22.21
CA PHE A 426 12.32 2.87 -21.23
C PHE A 426 13.16 4.13 -21.04
N ALA A 427 13.58 4.78 -22.11
CA ALA A 427 14.38 6.00 -22.03
C ALA A 427 13.64 7.10 -21.25
N VAL A 428 12.36 7.34 -21.56
CA VAL A 428 11.55 8.33 -20.85
C VAL A 428 11.42 8.02 -19.35
N VAL A 429 11.16 6.76 -19.00
CA VAL A 429 11.05 6.36 -17.60
C VAL A 429 12.39 6.49 -16.87
N ASN A 430 13.49 6.03 -17.49
CA ASN A 430 14.83 6.10 -16.91
C ASN A 430 15.27 7.56 -16.67
N ASP A 431 15.03 8.44 -17.63
CA ASP A 431 15.37 9.87 -17.51
C ASP A 431 14.55 10.54 -16.40
N LEU A 432 13.26 10.23 -16.32
CA LEU A 432 12.39 10.78 -15.29
C LEU A 432 12.80 10.30 -13.89
N LEU A 433 13.01 8.99 -13.71
CA LEU A 433 13.43 8.43 -12.43
C LEU A 433 14.79 8.98 -11.97
N SER A 434 15.73 9.16 -12.90
CA SER A 434 17.05 9.75 -12.63
C SER A 434 16.97 11.22 -12.22
N SER A 435 15.92 11.92 -12.65
CA SER A 435 15.70 13.34 -12.38
C SER A 435 14.89 13.62 -11.11
N CYS A 436 14.16 12.60 -10.59
CA CYS A 436 13.38 12.71 -9.38
C CYS A 436 14.23 12.45 -8.13
N ASP A 437 14.20 13.39 -7.19
CA ASP A 437 14.88 13.27 -5.89
C ASP A 437 13.91 12.87 -4.76
N ALA A 438 14.35 12.96 -3.51
CA ALA A 438 13.56 12.60 -2.33
C ALA A 438 12.30 13.45 -2.09
N ARG A 439 12.08 14.55 -2.84
CA ARG A 439 10.84 15.34 -2.81
C ARG A 439 9.71 14.68 -3.59
N PHE A 440 10.03 13.64 -4.36
CA PHE A 440 9.08 12.92 -5.19
C PHE A 440 8.76 11.56 -4.61
N THR A 441 7.52 11.15 -4.81
CA THR A 441 7.09 9.77 -4.66
C THR A 441 6.52 9.29 -5.99
N ILE A 442 7.00 8.15 -6.46
CA ILE A 442 6.62 7.60 -7.76
C ILE A 442 5.67 6.42 -7.53
N HIS A 443 4.50 6.47 -8.14
CA HIS A 443 3.57 5.34 -8.21
C HIS A 443 3.63 4.72 -9.59
N MET A 444 4.20 3.51 -9.68
CA MET A 444 4.34 2.79 -10.93
C MET A 444 3.12 1.93 -11.22
N GLY A 445 2.59 2.05 -12.43
CA GLY A 445 1.64 1.09 -12.96
C GLY A 445 2.28 -0.29 -13.16
N ASN A 446 1.46 -1.31 -13.14
CA ASN A 446 1.90 -2.68 -13.46
C ASN A 446 2.22 -2.85 -14.95
N SER A 447 2.47 -4.07 -15.41
CA SER A 447 2.82 -4.40 -16.80
C SER A 447 4.24 -3.93 -17.19
N MET A 448 4.38 -3.15 -18.26
CA MET A 448 5.70 -2.67 -18.71
C MET A 448 6.24 -1.55 -17.84
N SER A 449 5.40 -0.65 -17.33
CA SER A 449 5.83 0.52 -16.54
C SER A 449 6.74 0.13 -15.37
N ILE A 450 6.32 -0.82 -14.53
CA ILE A 450 7.14 -1.28 -13.38
C ILE A 450 8.43 -1.98 -13.83
N ARG A 451 8.43 -2.64 -14.99
CA ARG A 451 9.63 -3.29 -15.53
C ARG A 451 10.65 -2.26 -16.00
N TYR A 452 10.22 -1.22 -16.70
CA TYR A 452 11.12 -0.12 -17.06
C TYR A 452 11.77 0.50 -15.83
N ALA A 453 10.99 0.71 -14.77
CA ALA A 453 11.54 1.19 -13.49
C ALA A 453 12.58 0.22 -12.90
N SER A 454 12.32 -1.10 -12.93
CA SER A 454 13.27 -2.11 -12.44
C SER A 454 14.59 -2.14 -13.22
N TRP A 455 14.56 -1.76 -14.48
CA TRP A 455 15.73 -1.73 -15.38
C TRP A 455 16.43 -0.38 -15.41
N SER A 456 15.83 0.66 -14.85
CA SER A 456 16.37 2.02 -14.79
C SER A 456 17.51 2.17 -13.79
N ASN A 457 18.20 3.28 -13.86
CA ASN A 457 19.15 3.69 -12.82
C ASN A 457 18.43 3.87 -11.48
N PRO A 458 19.11 3.61 -10.35
CA PRO A 458 18.53 3.84 -9.03
C PRO A 458 18.02 5.28 -8.86
N SER A 459 16.78 5.44 -8.42
CA SER A 459 16.20 6.73 -8.09
C SER A 459 16.37 7.05 -6.59
N LYS A 460 16.39 8.35 -6.26
CA LYS A 460 16.32 8.82 -4.87
C LYS A 460 14.91 9.00 -4.38
N ALA A 461 13.92 8.94 -5.27
CA ALA A 461 12.50 8.98 -4.93
C ALA A 461 12.03 7.66 -4.32
N HIS A 462 11.01 7.71 -3.48
CA HIS A 462 10.29 6.53 -3.05
C HIS A 462 9.44 5.98 -4.21
N ILE A 463 9.52 4.66 -4.46
CA ILE A 463 8.80 4.02 -5.57
C ILE A 463 7.82 3.00 -5.03
N PHE A 464 6.55 3.22 -5.28
CA PHE A 464 5.45 2.32 -4.94
C PHE A 464 4.78 1.76 -6.19
N ALA A 465 4.11 0.62 -6.05
CA ALA A 465 3.25 0.03 -7.06
C ALA A 465 2.26 -0.91 -6.38
N ASN A 466 1.11 -1.16 -7.02
CA ASN A 466 0.14 -2.14 -6.56
C ASN A 466 0.64 -3.55 -6.90
N ARG A 467 1.56 -4.08 -6.07
CA ARG A 467 2.25 -5.37 -6.28
C ARG A 467 1.76 -6.49 -5.38
N GLY A 468 0.73 -6.25 -4.59
CA GLY A 468 0.03 -7.30 -3.85
C GLY A 468 -0.64 -8.29 -4.80
N THR A 469 -1.46 -7.79 -5.70
CA THR A 469 -2.18 -8.57 -6.73
C THR A 469 -1.71 -8.28 -8.15
N SER A 470 -1.00 -7.19 -8.35
CA SER A 470 -0.47 -6.74 -9.65
C SER A 470 -1.56 -6.40 -10.68
N GLY A 471 -2.72 -5.93 -10.24
CA GLY A 471 -3.81 -5.43 -11.08
C GLY A 471 -3.49 -4.09 -11.75
N ILE A 472 -4.29 -3.71 -12.75
CA ILE A 472 -4.20 -2.43 -13.45
C ILE A 472 -5.38 -1.50 -13.07
N ASP A 473 -6.17 -1.90 -12.11
CA ASP A 473 -7.51 -1.39 -11.78
C ASP A 473 -7.54 -0.30 -10.69
N GLY A 474 -6.37 0.08 -10.14
CA GLY A 474 -6.30 1.05 -9.04
C GLY A 474 -4.98 1.82 -8.92
N SER A 475 -4.11 1.77 -9.94
CA SER A 475 -2.78 2.40 -9.83
C SER A 475 -2.85 3.92 -9.74
N LEU A 476 -3.74 4.58 -10.52
CA LEU A 476 -3.94 6.02 -10.48
C LEU A 476 -4.68 6.43 -9.19
N SER A 477 -5.72 5.69 -8.83
CA SER A 477 -6.48 5.92 -7.59
C SER A 477 -5.59 5.86 -6.35
N THR A 478 -4.67 4.89 -6.29
CA THR A 478 -3.69 4.77 -5.20
C THR A 478 -2.75 5.99 -5.15
N ALA A 479 -2.25 6.44 -6.32
CA ALA A 479 -1.40 7.63 -6.40
C ALA A 479 -2.13 8.90 -5.93
N VAL A 480 -3.39 9.09 -6.36
CA VAL A 480 -4.23 10.22 -5.94
C VAL A 480 -4.45 10.20 -4.42
N GLY A 481 -4.80 9.05 -3.86
CA GLY A 481 -5.00 8.91 -2.41
C GLY A 481 -3.72 9.15 -1.60
N TYR A 482 -2.57 8.67 -2.10
CA TYR A 482 -1.26 8.96 -1.50
C TYR A 482 -0.96 10.47 -1.51
N ALA A 483 -1.17 11.14 -2.65
CA ALA A 483 -0.94 12.57 -2.78
C ALA A 483 -1.83 13.40 -1.84
N MET A 484 -3.11 13.02 -1.66
CA MET A 484 -4.02 13.66 -0.69
C MET A 484 -3.50 13.54 0.74
N ALA A 485 -2.88 12.40 1.09
CA ALA A 485 -2.37 12.15 2.42
C ALA A 485 -1.01 12.81 2.69
N ASN A 486 -0.26 13.17 1.65
CA ASN A 486 1.11 13.68 1.72
C ASN A 486 1.27 14.97 0.90
N PRO A 487 0.67 16.08 1.33
CA PRO A 487 0.63 17.32 0.55
C PRO A 487 2.02 17.96 0.32
N ASP A 488 3.00 17.64 1.17
CA ASP A 488 4.36 18.16 1.08
C ASP A 488 5.26 17.38 0.10
N THR A 489 4.76 16.26 -0.46
CA THR A 489 5.49 15.41 -1.39
C THR A 489 4.80 15.47 -2.75
N HIS A 490 5.57 15.61 -3.85
CA HIS A 490 5.00 15.54 -5.19
C HIS A 490 4.89 14.09 -5.64
N CYS A 491 3.67 13.65 -5.94
CA CYS A 491 3.38 12.30 -6.40
C CYS A 491 3.37 12.23 -7.93
N VAL A 492 4.08 11.26 -8.50
CA VAL A 492 4.11 11.01 -9.95
C VAL A 492 3.56 9.62 -10.22
N ALA A 493 2.43 9.53 -10.90
CA ALA A 493 1.88 8.26 -11.38
C ALA A 493 2.39 7.96 -12.80
N ILE A 494 3.12 6.86 -13.00
CA ILE A 494 3.62 6.43 -14.32
C ILE A 494 2.88 5.16 -14.72
N LEU A 495 2.01 5.24 -15.73
CA LEU A 495 1.03 4.23 -16.08
C LEU A 495 1.12 3.88 -17.57
N GLY A 496 0.76 2.64 -17.93
CA GLY A 496 0.37 2.34 -19.32
C GLY A 496 -1.02 2.88 -19.64
N ASP A 497 -1.28 3.11 -20.90
CA ASP A 497 -2.53 3.65 -21.46
C ASP A 497 -3.79 2.89 -21.02
N VAL A 498 -3.77 1.56 -21.13
CA VAL A 498 -4.90 0.70 -20.71
C VAL A 498 -5.18 0.87 -19.21
N SER A 499 -4.14 0.92 -18.36
CA SER A 499 -4.29 1.13 -16.93
C SER A 499 -4.85 2.52 -16.61
N ALA A 500 -4.37 3.54 -17.33
CA ALA A 500 -4.82 4.93 -17.14
C ALA A 500 -6.30 5.10 -17.51
N ILE A 501 -6.75 4.48 -18.60
CA ILE A 501 -8.18 4.48 -19.00
C ILE A 501 -9.03 3.67 -18.02
N TYR A 502 -8.55 2.48 -17.61
CA TYR A 502 -9.29 1.61 -16.70
C TYR A 502 -9.55 2.27 -15.34
N ASP A 503 -8.60 3.06 -14.85
CA ASP A 503 -8.67 3.74 -13.56
C ASP A 503 -8.92 5.27 -13.67
N ALA A 504 -9.44 5.73 -14.82
CA ALA A 504 -9.65 7.15 -15.10
C ALA A 504 -10.63 7.84 -14.13
N HIS A 505 -11.53 7.08 -13.50
CA HIS A 505 -12.43 7.61 -12.47
C HIS A 505 -11.70 8.12 -11.22
N ALA A 506 -10.40 7.82 -11.05
CA ALA A 506 -9.55 8.49 -10.05
C ALA A 506 -9.55 10.02 -10.18
N LEU A 507 -9.83 10.53 -11.39
CA LEU A 507 -9.93 11.96 -11.68
C LEU A 507 -11.32 12.54 -11.39
N TRP A 508 -12.31 11.69 -11.12
CA TRP A 508 -13.68 12.10 -10.80
C TRP A 508 -13.84 12.40 -9.31
N THR A 509 -13.23 13.48 -8.88
CA THR A 509 -13.34 14.01 -7.52
C THR A 509 -13.23 15.52 -7.55
N ASN A 510 -13.98 16.21 -6.68
CA ASN A 510 -13.91 17.68 -6.53
C ASN A 510 -12.68 18.13 -5.71
N GLN A 511 -11.90 17.21 -5.22
CA GLN A 511 -10.74 17.46 -4.33
C GLN A 511 -9.45 16.86 -4.90
N LEU A 512 -9.32 16.87 -6.24
CA LEU A 512 -8.11 16.37 -6.89
C LEU A 512 -6.88 17.17 -6.40
N PRO A 513 -5.84 16.50 -5.84
CA PRO A 513 -4.71 17.19 -5.26
C PRO A 513 -3.81 17.82 -6.32
N ASN A 514 -3.28 19.02 -6.03
CA ASN A 514 -2.37 19.72 -6.95
C ASN A 514 -0.95 19.15 -6.97
N ASN A 515 -0.61 18.27 -6.06
CA ASN A 515 0.70 17.64 -5.94
C ASN A 515 0.77 16.27 -6.63
N VAL A 516 -0.06 16.01 -7.63
CA VAL A 516 -0.02 14.80 -8.45
C VAL A 516 0.24 15.14 -9.91
N SER A 517 1.18 14.45 -10.55
CA SER A 517 1.38 14.45 -12.00
C SER A 517 1.22 13.04 -12.55
N ILE A 518 0.67 12.92 -13.75
CA ILE A 518 0.34 11.64 -14.38
C ILE A 518 1.15 11.52 -15.67
N VAL A 519 1.89 10.45 -15.84
CA VAL A 519 2.62 10.11 -17.06
C VAL A 519 2.02 8.86 -17.67
N VAL A 520 1.49 8.96 -18.87
CA VAL A 520 0.87 7.85 -19.59
C VAL A 520 1.77 7.41 -20.73
N LEU A 521 2.26 6.18 -20.64
CA LEU A 521 3.00 5.50 -21.71
C LEU A 521 1.95 4.97 -22.70
N ASN A 522 1.68 5.76 -23.75
CA ASN A 522 0.63 5.45 -24.72
C ASN A 522 1.21 4.70 -25.94
N ASN A 523 1.18 3.39 -25.88
CA ASN A 523 1.56 2.51 -26.98
C ASN A 523 0.34 1.84 -27.66
N ARG A 524 -0.86 2.32 -27.33
CA ARG A 524 -2.16 1.96 -27.91
C ARG A 524 -2.60 0.53 -27.65
N GLY A 525 -2.26 0.00 -26.46
CA GLY A 525 -2.72 -1.32 -26.03
C GLY A 525 -1.81 -2.03 -25.03
N GLY A 526 -2.11 -3.28 -24.74
CA GLY A 526 -1.37 -4.11 -23.80
C GLY A 526 -0.08 -4.69 -24.37
N GLN A 527 0.92 -3.88 -24.72
CA GLN A 527 2.16 -4.29 -25.38
C GLN A 527 3.00 -5.31 -24.57
N ILE A 528 2.74 -5.50 -23.30
CA ILE A 528 3.39 -6.56 -22.53
C ILE A 528 3.19 -7.95 -23.14
N PHE A 529 2.07 -8.20 -23.81
CA PHE A 529 1.77 -9.49 -24.41
C PHE A 529 2.67 -9.80 -25.61
N ASN A 530 3.25 -8.77 -26.24
CA ASN A 530 4.29 -8.90 -27.26
C ASN A 530 5.68 -9.13 -26.66
N TRP A 531 5.89 -8.76 -25.40
CA TRP A 531 7.17 -8.93 -24.69
C TRP A 531 7.32 -10.31 -24.06
N ILE A 532 6.26 -10.82 -23.39
CA ILE A 532 6.32 -12.09 -22.68
C ILE A 532 6.08 -13.29 -23.60
N GLY A 533 6.82 -14.37 -23.39
CA GLY A 533 6.58 -15.64 -24.10
C GLY A 533 5.21 -16.23 -23.74
N GLY A 534 4.64 -16.98 -24.68
CA GLY A 534 3.32 -17.59 -24.61
C GLY A 534 2.29 -16.84 -25.47
N PRO A 535 1.74 -15.70 -25.03
CA PRO A 535 0.74 -14.98 -25.85
C PRO A 535 1.25 -14.57 -27.22
N LYS A 536 2.46 -14.03 -27.34
CA LYS A 536 3.07 -13.63 -28.62
C LYS A 536 3.22 -14.78 -29.64
N ASP A 537 3.25 -16.02 -29.14
CA ASP A 537 3.43 -17.20 -29.97
C ASP A 537 2.10 -17.66 -30.61
N VAL A 538 0.99 -16.97 -30.29
CA VAL A 538 -0.36 -17.23 -30.82
C VAL A 538 -0.95 -15.95 -31.44
N PRO A 539 -0.59 -15.62 -32.71
CA PRO A 539 -0.98 -14.35 -33.33
C PRO A 539 -2.48 -14.07 -33.36
N SER A 540 -3.32 -15.10 -33.48
CA SER A 540 -4.79 -14.97 -33.50
C SER A 540 -5.36 -14.52 -32.13
N LEU A 541 -4.62 -14.67 -31.05
CA LEU A 541 -5.02 -14.25 -29.71
C LEU A 541 -4.76 -12.74 -29.47
N MET A 542 -3.77 -12.16 -30.15
CA MET A 542 -3.29 -10.81 -29.89
C MET A 542 -4.39 -9.73 -29.95
N PRO A 543 -5.30 -9.69 -30.95
CA PRO A 543 -6.35 -8.67 -30.98
C PRO A 543 -7.29 -8.68 -29.77
N LEU A 544 -7.43 -9.84 -29.09
CA LEU A 544 -8.30 -10.00 -27.92
C LEU A 544 -7.63 -9.60 -26.60
N ILE A 545 -6.31 -9.84 -26.47
CA ILE A 545 -5.60 -9.62 -25.19
C ILE A 545 -4.82 -8.31 -25.17
N GLU A 546 -4.32 -7.86 -26.33
CA GLU A 546 -3.63 -6.57 -26.46
C GLU A 546 -4.60 -5.40 -26.34
N THR A 547 -5.88 -5.61 -26.67
CA THR A 547 -6.93 -4.58 -26.62
C THR A 547 -6.52 -3.28 -27.29
N PRO A 548 -6.18 -3.30 -28.61
CA PRO A 548 -5.69 -2.10 -29.29
C PRO A 548 -6.77 -1.02 -29.32
N HIS A 549 -6.34 0.24 -29.15
CA HIS A 549 -7.24 1.40 -29.08
C HIS A 549 -6.65 2.65 -29.74
N ASN A 550 -7.51 3.66 -29.95
CA ASN A 550 -7.17 4.98 -30.45
C ASN A 550 -7.69 6.08 -29.53
N TYR A 551 -7.68 5.87 -28.23
CA TYR A 551 -8.14 6.88 -27.28
C TYR A 551 -7.22 8.10 -27.29
N ASP A 552 -7.84 9.28 -27.15
CA ASP A 552 -7.17 10.58 -27.07
C ASP A 552 -7.21 11.06 -25.62
N PHE A 553 -6.05 11.06 -24.96
CA PHE A 553 -5.91 11.52 -23.59
C PHE A 553 -6.17 13.01 -23.40
N LYS A 554 -6.07 13.81 -24.45
CA LYS A 554 -6.46 15.22 -24.41
C LYS A 554 -7.98 15.39 -24.17
N HIS A 555 -8.80 14.52 -24.78
CA HIS A 555 -10.24 14.51 -24.52
C HIS A 555 -10.55 14.06 -23.08
N LEU A 556 -9.82 13.09 -22.56
CA LEU A 556 -9.94 12.67 -21.17
C LEU A 556 -9.60 13.81 -20.20
N CYS A 557 -8.51 14.54 -20.46
CA CYS A 557 -8.11 15.71 -19.67
C CYS A 557 -9.19 16.81 -19.70
N ASN A 558 -9.77 17.08 -20.86
CA ASN A 558 -10.86 18.04 -21.00
C ASN A 558 -12.10 17.63 -20.19
N LEU A 559 -12.44 16.31 -20.18
CA LEU A 559 -13.58 15.79 -19.40
C LEU A 559 -13.40 16.05 -17.91
N TYR A 560 -12.19 15.80 -17.37
CA TYR A 560 -11.90 15.95 -15.95
C TYR A 560 -11.29 17.31 -15.58
N GLN A 561 -11.17 18.24 -16.54
CA GLN A 561 -10.66 19.60 -16.34
C GLN A 561 -9.24 19.64 -15.75
N ILE A 562 -8.37 18.72 -16.18
CA ILE A 562 -6.95 18.71 -15.85
C ILE A 562 -6.11 19.15 -17.05
N GLN A 563 -4.87 19.55 -16.76
CA GLN A 563 -3.96 19.97 -17.81
C GLN A 563 -3.47 18.77 -18.64
N TYR A 564 -3.25 18.98 -19.92
CA TYR A 564 -2.67 18.02 -20.84
C TYR A 564 -1.36 18.56 -21.42
N ALA A 565 -0.35 17.70 -21.51
CA ALA A 565 0.91 17.96 -22.19
C ALA A 565 1.39 16.72 -22.93
N HIS A 566 2.13 16.90 -24.02
CA HIS A 566 2.75 15.80 -24.76
C HIS A 566 4.28 15.90 -24.65
N HIS A 567 4.96 14.75 -24.46
CA HIS A 567 6.41 14.74 -24.19
C HIS A 567 7.27 15.29 -25.35
N THR A 568 6.79 15.24 -26.60
CA THR A 568 7.51 15.78 -27.77
C THR A 568 7.32 17.29 -27.99
N GLU A 569 6.39 17.93 -27.26
CA GLU A 569 6.24 19.39 -27.35
C GLU A 569 7.52 20.09 -26.88
N GLN A 570 7.91 21.20 -27.51
CA GLN A 570 9.12 21.97 -27.19
C GLN A 570 10.41 21.12 -27.23
N PRO A 571 10.81 20.60 -28.38
CA PRO A 571 11.94 19.66 -28.53
C PRO A 571 13.31 20.21 -28.07
N ASN A 572 13.45 21.54 -27.96
CA ASN A 572 14.67 22.19 -27.52
C ASN A 572 14.92 22.15 -26.00
N THR A 573 13.95 21.70 -25.19
CA THR A 573 14.12 21.56 -23.77
C THR A 573 14.01 20.06 -23.39
N PRO A 574 14.99 19.48 -22.66
CA PRO A 574 14.94 18.10 -22.26
C PRO A 574 13.64 17.76 -21.53
N TRP A 575 13.06 16.61 -21.83
CA TRP A 575 11.80 16.15 -21.28
C TRP A 575 11.71 16.21 -19.74
N PRO A 576 12.70 15.72 -18.98
CA PRO A 576 12.62 15.78 -17.52
C PRO A 576 12.60 17.22 -17.00
N THR A 577 13.33 18.13 -17.62
CA THR A 577 13.34 19.57 -17.24
C THR A 577 11.97 20.20 -17.46
N ARG A 578 11.29 19.90 -18.57
CA ARG A 578 9.93 20.41 -18.83
C ARG A 578 8.94 19.87 -17.82
N PHE A 579 9.01 18.56 -17.55
CA PHE A 579 8.18 17.90 -16.55
C PHE A 579 8.35 18.57 -15.17
N LEU A 580 9.60 18.74 -14.71
CA LEU A 580 9.90 19.36 -13.42
C LEU A 580 9.47 20.83 -13.32
N ASN A 581 9.41 21.55 -14.45
CA ASN A 581 8.96 22.95 -14.49
C ASN A 581 7.42 23.10 -14.53
N GLN A 582 6.68 22.03 -14.80
CA GLN A 582 5.21 22.02 -14.91
C GLN A 582 4.59 21.00 -13.96
N LEU A 583 5.00 21.06 -12.69
CA LEU A 583 4.39 20.24 -11.65
C LEU A 583 2.96 20.72 -11.35
N GLY A 584 2.07 19.77 -11.05
CA GLY A 584 0.67 20.03 -10.79
C GLY A 584 -0.19 18.89 -11.32
N CYS A 585 -1.50 19.03 -11.28
CA CYS A 585 -2.41 18.03 -11.85
C CYS A 585 -2.40 18.09 -13.39
N THR A 586 -1.34 17.54 -13.97
CA THR A 586 -1.09 17.48 -15.42
C THR A 586 -0.93 16.02 -15.85
N LEU A 587 -1.61 15.64 -16.94
CA LEU A 587 -1.36 14.38 -17.63
C LEU A 587 -0.38 14.62 -18.78
N TRP A 588 0.73 13.91 -18.73
CA TRP A 588 1.76 13.89 -19.76
C TRP A 588 1.65 12.62 -20.58
N GLU A 589 1.36 12.75 -21.86
CA GLU A 589 1.33 11.63 -22.82
C GLU A 589 2.69 11.43 -23.45
N VAL A 590 3.17 10.14 -23.48
CA VAL A 590 4.48 9.71 -24.01
C VAL A 590 4.31 8.77 -25.20
#